data_b7fdaa6419cb3375409eabd63fbda439
#
_entry.id   b7fdaa6419cb3375409eabd63fbda439
#
_cell.length_a   1.000
_cell.length_b   1.000
_cell.length_c   1.000
_cell.angle_alpha   90.00
_cell.angle_beta   90.00
_cell.angle_gamma   90.00
#
_symmetry.space_group_name_H-M   'P 1'
#
loop_
_entity.id
_entity.type
_entity.pdbx_description
1 polymer ?
#
loop_
_entity_poly.entity_id
_entity_poly.type
_entity_poly.pdbx_seq_one_letter_code
_entity_poly.pdbx_strand_id
1 'polypeptide(L)'
;MRLTKKGGQDMDTLKILVVDDESRMRKLVKDFLTKKNFQVLEAGDGEEAMDIFYKEKDIALIILDVMMPKMDGWEVCREVRKNSKVPIIMLTARGDERDELLGFDLGVDEYISKPFSPKILVARVEAILRRTGQTGAEDVLSAGGIVIDKAA
;
A
#
# COMPACT_ATOMS: atom_id res chain seq x y z
N MET A 1 26.79 11.84 -7.19
CA MET A 1 26.68 11.39 -6.83
C MET A 1 26.13 10.96 -6.72
N ARG A 2 26.04 11.05 -6.88
CA ARG A 2 25.56 10.54 -6.65
C ARG A 2 25.26 10.54 -5.76
N LEU A 3 25.51 10.78 -5.34
CA LEU A 3 25.28 10.71 -4.50
C LEU A 3 24.53 11.24 -3.99
N THR A 4 24.95 11.92 -3.99
CA THR A 4 24.17 12.35 -3.50
C THR A 4 23.06 12.25 -3.66
N LYS A 5 23.12 12.12 -4.19
CA LYS A 5 22.16 11.69 -4.39
C LYS A 5 21.66 10.71 -3.81
N LYS A 6 22.33 10.66 -3.51
CA LYS A 6 21.96 9.64 -2.81
C LYS A 6 20.84 9.87 -1.88
N GLY A 7 20.82 10.86 -1.11
CA GLY A 7 19.71 11.19 -0.28
C GLY A 7 18.44 11.39 -1.07
N GLY A 8 18.55 12.06 -2.17
CA GLY A 8 17.39 12.27 -3.02
C GLY A 8 16.81 10.98 -3.53
N GLN A 9 17.64 10.02 -3.84
CA GLN A 9 17.17 8.73 -4.28
C GLN A 9 16.36 8.04 -3.21
N ASP A 10 16.82 8.08 -1.98
CA ASP A 10 16.13 7.43 -0.89
C ASP A 10 14.75 8.04 -0.68
N MET A 11 14.61 9.33 -0.85
CA MET A 11 13.33 9.99 -0.70
C MET A 11 12.38 9.63 -1.83
N ASP A 12 12.92 9.33 -3.00
CA ASP A 12 12.09 8.97 -4.13
C ASP A 12 11.66 7.51 -4.11
N THR A 13 12.33 6.69 -3.31
CA THR A 13 12.04 5.27 -3.27
C THR A 13 11.11 4.97 -2.11
N LEU A 14 9.85 4.80 -2.43
CA LEU A 14 8.84 4.53 -1.41
C LEU A 14 8.74 3.04 -1.15
N LYS A 15 8.44 2.68 0.09
CA LYS A 15 8.32 1.29 0.52
C LYS A 15 6.89 0.84 0.50
N ILE A 16 6.63 -0.27 -0.16
CA ILE A 16 5.32 -0.90 -0.24
C ILE A 16 5.40 -2.25 0.46
N LEU A 17 4.54 -2.48 1.43
CA LEU A 17 4.46 -3.77 2.10
C LEU A 17 3.38 -4.60 1.40
N VAL A 18 3.77 -5.77 0.88
CA VAL A 18 2.85 -6.67 0.20
C VAL A 18 2.63 -7.89 1.06
N VAL A 19 1.39 -8.11 1.47
CA VAL A 19 1.02 -9.17 2.40
C VAL A 19 0.05 -10.13 1.73
N ASP A 20 0.50 -11.34 1.47
CA ASP A 20 -0.32 -12.37 0.82
C ASP A 20 0.34 -13.71 1.13
N ASP A 21 -0.45 -14.71 1.52
CA ASP A 21 0.12 -16.01 1.84
C ASP A 21 0.52 -16.81 0.60
N GLU A 22 0.13 -16.35 -0.57
CA GLU A 22 0.47 -17.01 -1.82
C GLU A 22 1.75 -16.41 -2.40
N SER A 23 2.85 -17.16 -2.33
CA SER A 23 4.15 -16.61 -2.71
C SER A 23 4.22 -16.19 -4.18
N ARG A 24 3.51 -16.90 -5.06
CA ARG A 24 3.49 -16.53 -6.48
C ARG A 24 2.88 -15.16 -6.69
N MET A 25 1.79 -14.90 -5.98
CA MET A 25 1.11 -13.62 -6.10
C MET A 25 2.00 -12.50 -5.57
N ARG A 26 2.65 -12.74 -4.41
CA ARG A 26 3.56 -11.74 -3.86
C ARG A 26 4.69 -11.42 -4.85
N LYS A 27 5.26 -12.45 -5.46
CA LYS A 27 6.35 -12.24 -6.41
C LYS A 27 5.90 -11.47 -7.62
N LEU A 28 4.73 -11.80 -8.14
CA LEU A 28 4.18 -11.10 -9.30
C LEU A 28 3.99 -9.62 -9.01
N VAL A 29 3.36 -9.31 -7.89
CA VAL A 29 3.13 -7.92 -7.48
C VAL A 29 4.45 -7.22 -7.25
N LYS A 30 5.37 -7.89 -6.57
CA LYS A 30 6.69 -7.30 -6.32
C LYS A 30 7.40 -6.95 -7.62
N ASP A 31 7.36 -7.85 -8.61
CA ASP A 31 8.06 -7.59 -9.85
C ASP A 31 7.51 -6.36 -10.56
N PHE A 32 6.19 -6.21 -10.59
CA PHE A 32 5.58 -5.05 -11.22
C PHE A 32 5.89 -3.75 -10.47
N LEU A 33 5.84 -3.79 -9.15
CA LEU A 33 6.14 -2.60 -8.35
C LEU A 33 7.60 -2.21 -8.43
N THR A 34 8.49 -3.20 -8.46
CA THR A 34 9.91 -2.93 -8.56
C THR A 34 10.25 -2.24 -9.87
N LYS A 35 9.55 -2.60 -10.95
CA LYS A 35 9.75 -1.93 -12.24
C LYS A 35 9.38 -0.45 -12.18
N LYS A 36 8.55 -0.07 -11.24
CA LYS A 36 8.16 1.32 -11.05
C LYS A 36 8.99 2.00 -9.97
N ASN A 37 10.10 1.39 -9.60
CA ASN A 37 11.05 1.95 -8.64
C ASN A 37 10.57 2.00 -7.20
N PHE A 38 9.57 1.18 -6.86
CA PHE A 38 9.18 1.01 -5.46
C PHE A 38 10.06 -0.03 -4.80
N GLN A 39 10.32 0.16 -3.52
CA GLN A 39 10.96 -0.87 -2.71
C GLN A 39 9.85 -1.74 -2.11
N VAL A 40 9.96 -3.05 -2.25
CA VAL A 40 8.90 -3.95 -1.82
C VAL A 40 9.37 -4.79 -0.64
N LEU A 41 8.56 -4.79 0.41
CA LEU A 41 8.73 -5.66 1.56
C LEU A 41 7.63 -6.71 1.48
N GLU A 42 7.93 -7.96 1.82
CA GLU A 42 6.99 -9.05 1.68
C GLU A 42 6.68 -9.70 2.99
N ALA A 43 5.42 -10.06 3.19
CA ALA A 43 4.99 -10.84 4.34
C ALA A 43 4.06 -11.93 3.85
N GLY A 44 4.22 -13.13 4.40
CA GLY A 44 3.41 -14.28 4.02
C GLY A 44 2.21 -14.51 4.91
N ASP A 45 2.10 -13.79 6.00
CA ASP A 45 0.94 -13.87 6.89
C ASP A 45 0.84 -12.59 7.70
N GLY A 46 -0.23 -12.49 8.48
CA GLY A 46 -0.49 -11.27 9.23
C GLY A 46 0.51 -11.01 10.35
N GLU A 47 1.01 -12.06 10.99
CA GLU A 47 1.98 -11.87 12.05
C GLU A 47 3.28 -11.31 11.51
N GLU A 48 3.75 -11.88 10.41
CA GLU A 48 4.95 -11.37 9.76
C GLU A 48 4.74 -9.93 9.29
N ALA A 49 3.55 -9.64 8.78
CA ALA A 49 3.23 -8.28 8.33
C ALA A 49 3.37 -7.28 9.48
N MET A 50 2.86 -7.64 10.66
CA MET A 50 2.96 -6.73 11.80
C MET A 50 4.38 -6.56 12.27
N ASP A 51 5.17 -7.64 12.25
CA ASP A 51 6.58 -7.54 12.62
C ASP A 51 7.31 -6.55 11.70
N ILE A 52 7.06 -6.67 10.41
CA ILE A 52 7.69 -5.79 9.43
C ILE A 52 7.18 -4.35 9.61
N PHE A 53 5.89 -4.19 9.81
CA PHE A 53 5.29 -2.87 9.95
C PHE A 53 5.88 -2.11 11.14
N TYR A 54 6.05 -2.81 12.27
CA TYR A 54 6.62 -2.16 13.46
C TYR A 54 8.11 -1.88 13.31
N LYS A 55 8.80 -2.69 12.53
CA LYS A 55 10.23 -2.53 12.33
C LYS A 55 10.56 -1.43 11.32
N GLU A 56 9.76 -1.35 10.25
CA GLU A 56 9.98 -0.37 9.19
C GLU A 56 9.08 0.82 9.42
N LYS A 57 9.67 1.97 9.66
CA LYS A 57 8.90 3.14 10.09
C LYS A 57 8.27 3.94 8.97
N ASP A 58 8.72 3.74 7.74
CA ASP A 58 8.34 4.62 6.65
C ASP A 58 7.66 3.89 5.50
N ILE A 59 6.84 2.90 5.83
CA ILE A 59 6.05 2.22 4.81
C ILE A 59 5.02 3.20 4.26
N ALA A 60 5.00 3.34 2.94
CA ALA A 60 4.15 4.31 2.27
C ALA A 60 2.76 3.77 1.96
N LEU A 61 2.64 2.46 1.82
CA LEU A 61 1.37 1.83 1.44
C LEU A 61 1.44 0.33 1.73
N ILE A 62 0.31 -0.26 2.10
CA ILE A 62 0.21 -1.70 2.34
C ILE A 62 -0.78 -2.31 1.37
N ILE A 63 -0.37 -3.38 0.69
CA ILE A 63 -1.27 -4.20 -0.11
C ILE A 63 -1.52 -5.46 0.71
N LEU A 64 -2.78 -5.74 1.02
CA LEU A 64 -3.13 -6.66 2.09
C LEU A 64 -4.23 -7.62 1.65
N ASP A 65 -3.89 -8.91 1.61
CA ASP A 65 -4.87 -9.96 1.32
C ASP A 65 -5.75 -10.17 2.55
N VAL A 66 -7.05 -10.33 2.33
CA VAL A 66 -7.99 -10.57 3.43
C VAL A 66 -7.80 -11.98 4.00
N MET A 67 -7.74 -12.98 3.12
CA MET A 67 -7.74 -14.39 3.55
C MET A 67 -6.34 -14.92 3.74
N MET A 68 -5.91 -14.98 5.00
CA MET A 68 -4.58 -15.49 5.33
C MET A 68 -4.65 -16.30 6.62
N PRO A 69 -3.75 -17.26 6.78
CA PRO A 69 -3.68 -18.00 8.06
C PRO A 69 -3.13 -17.13 9.17
N LYS A 70 -3.31 -17.57 10.38
CA LYS A 70 -2.84 -16.94 11.61
C LYS A 70 -3.59 -15.65 11.90
N MET A 71 -3.26 -14.58 11.22
CA MET A 71 -3.86 -13.28 11.41
C MET A 71 -4.34 -12.80 10.05
N ASP A 72 -5.64 -12.64 9.86
CA ASP A 72 -6.18 -12.28 8.56
C ASP A 72 -6.00 -10.79 8.29
N GLY A 73 -6.35 -10.38 7.06
CA GLY A 73 -6.14 -9.00 6.64
C GLY A 73 -6.91 -7.98 7.46
N TRP A 74 -8.12 -8.33 7.92
CA TRP A 74 -8.89 -7.41 8.74
C TRP A 74 -8.22 -7.15 10.08
N GLU A 75 -7.66 -8.20 10.66
CA GLU A 75 -6.94 -8.05 11.92
C GLU A 75 -5.70 -7.19 11.76
N VAL A 76 -4.96 -7.39 10.67
CA VAL A 76 -3.80 -6.56 10.37
C VAL A 76 -4.23 -5.10 10.24
N CYS A 77 -5.30 -4.86 9.49
CA CYS A 77 -5.80 -3.51 9.27
C CYS A 77 -6.17 -2.83 10.59
N ARG A 78 -6.86 -3.54 11.47
CA ARG A 78 -7.23 -2.99 12.77
C ARG A 78 -6.00 -2.63 13.59
N GLU A 79 -4.99 -3.51 13.59
CA GLU A 79 -3.77 -3.23 14.34
C GLU A 79 -3.03 -2.02 13.79
N VAL A 80 -2.91 -1.95 12.47
CA VAL A 80 -2.24 -0.82 11.83
C VAL A 80 -2.97 0.48 12.15
N ARG A 81 -4.29 0.46 12.11
CA ARG A 81 -5.09 1.67 12.31
C ARG A 81 -5.05 2.20 13.73
N LYS A 82 -4.59 1.42 14.69
CA LYS A 82 -4.44 1.93 16.04
C LYS A 82 -3.45 3.08 16.11
N ASN A 83 -2.43 3.08 15.25
CA ASN A 83 -1.38 4.07 15.33
C ASN A 83 -1.00 4.69 14.01
N SER A 84 -1.69 4.38 12.91
CA SER A 84 -1.26 4.84 11.60
C SER A 84 -2.42 5.01 10.65
N LYS A 85 -2.28 5.97 9.74
CA LYS A 85 -3.23 6.19 8.66
C LYS A 85 -2.63 5.81 7.32
N VAL A 86 -1.62 4.95 7.34
CA VAL A 86 -0.97 4.53 6.10
C VAL A 86 -2.01 3.99 5.11
N PRO A 87 -1.92 4.34 3.82
CA PRO A 87 -2.86 3.83 2.84
C PRO A 87 -2.84 2.31 2.74
N ILE A 88 -4.03 1.72 2.62
CA ILE A 88 -4.18 0.27 2.51
C ILE A 88 -5.03 -0.07 1.31
N ILE A 89 -4.53 -0.96 0.47
CA ILE A 89 -5.31 -1.58 -0.61
C ILE A 89 -5.59 -3.00 -0.16
N MET A 90 -6.88 -3.36 -0.12
CA MET A 90 -7.29 -4.69 0.32
C MET A 90 -7.57 -5.56 -0.90
N LEU A 91 -7.01 -6.78 -0.90
CA LEU A 91 -7.28 -7.75 -1.95
C LEU A 91 -8.35 -8.71 -1.43
N THR A 92 -9.48 -8.77 -2.12
CA THR A 92 -10.64 -9.51 -1.63
C THR A 92 -11.07 -10.57 -2.62
N ALA A 93 -11.86 -11.54 -2.15
CA ALA A 93 -12.53 -12.47 -3.03
C ALA A 93 -13.63 -11.73 -3.77
N ARG A 94 -13.86 -12.12 -5.02
CA ARG A 94 -14.88 -11.48 -5.83
C ARG A 94 -16.23 -11.57 -5.15
N GLY A 95 -16.93 -10.44 -5.09
CA GLY A 95 -18.32 -10.41 -4.65
C GLY A 95 -18.53 -10.41 -3.15
N ASP A 96 -17.49 -10.21 -2.37
CA ASP A 96 -17.67 -10.22 -0.93
C ASP A 96 -17.98 -8.81 -0.42
N GLU A 97 -19.28 -8.52 -0.33
CA GLU A 97 -19.75 -7.21 0.10
C GLU A 97 -19.45 -6.92 1.56
N ARG A 98 -19.41 -7.97 2.39
CA ARG A 98 -19.12 -7.77 3.80
C ARG A 98 -17.71 -7.24 4.01
N ASP A 99 -16.78 -7.71 3.21
CA ASP A 99 -15.40 -7.21 3.29
C ASP A 99 -15.35 -5.72 2.99
N GLU A 100 -16.09 -5.28 1.98
CA GLU A 100 -16.10 -3.87 1.63
C GLU A 100 -16.68 -3.00 2.75
N LEU A 101 -17.76 -3.46 3.36
CA LEU A 101 -18.37 -2.70 4.44
C LEU A 101 -17.45 -2.58 5.65
N LEU A 102 -16.77 -3.67 6.01
CA LEU A 102 -15.79 -3.62 7.09
C LEU A 102 -14.65 -2.68 6.78
N GLY A 103 -14.23 -2.68 5.51
CA GLY A 103 -13.12 -1.84 5.10
C GLY A 103 -13.43 -0.36 5.18
N PHE A 104 -14.65 0.03 4.88
CA PHE A 104 -15.02 1.43 5.02
C PHE A 104 -14.90 1.87 6.46
N ASP A 105 -15.32 1.04 7.41
CA ASP A 105 -15.20 1.36 8.82
C ASP A 105 -13.75 1.50 9.25
N LEU A 106 -12.86 0.73 8.64
CA LEU A 106 -11.45 0.73 9.01
C LEU A 106 -10.61 1.70 8.18
N GLY A 107 -11.25 2.39 7.23
CA GLY A 107 -10.54 3.38 6.43
C GLY A 107 -9.61 2.80 5.39
N VAL A 108 -10.02 1.70 4.76
CA VAL A 108 -9.30 1.12 3.64
C VAL A 108 -9.46 2.04 2.43
N ASP A 109 -8.38 2.28 1.73
CA ASP A 109 -8.38 3.24 0.62
C ASP A 109 -8.92 2.68 -0.68
N GLU A 110 -8.75 1.37 -0.88
CA GLU A 110 -9.16 0.76 -2.14
C GLU A 110 -9.36 -0.73 -1.96
N TYR A 111 -10.29 -1.30 -2.73
CA TYR A 111 -10.53 -2.74 -2.79
C TYR A 111 -10.26 -3.22 -4.19
N ILE A 112 -9.56 -4.33 -4.31
CA ILE A 112 -9.33 -4.95 -5.60
C ILE A 112 -9.71 -6.42 -5.48
N SER A 113 -10.64 -6.86 -6.32
CA SER A 113 -11.11 -8.25 -6.29
C SER A 113 -10.14 -9.16 -7.04
N LYS A 114 -9.92 -10.33 -6.49
CA LYS A 114 -9.16 -11.36 -7.18
C LYS A 114 -10.07 -12.11 -8.14
N PRO A 115 -9.59 -12.50 -9.31
CA PRO A 115 -8.29 -12.22 -9.87
C PRO A 115 -8.18 -10.79 -10.38
N PHE A 116 -7.00 -10.21 -10.33
CA PHE A 116 -6.80 -8.83 -10.75
C PHE A 116 -5.64 -8.72 -11.73
N SER A 117 -5.58 -7.58 -12.42
CA SER A 117 -4.46 -7.25 -13.28
C SER A 117 -3.37 -6.57 -12.46
N PRO A 118 -2.13 -7.09 -12.49
CA PRO A 118 -1.04 -6.41 -11.78
C PRO A 118 -0.83 -4.98 -12.25
N LYS A 119 -1.07 -4.72 -13.53
CA LYS A 119 -0.93 -3.35 -14.04
C LYS A 119 -1.97 -2.42 -13.43
N ILE A 120 -3.19 -2.90 -13.25
CA ILE A 120 -4.23 -2.10 -12.63
C ILE A 120 -3.90 -1.87 -11.16
N LEU A 121 -3.40 -2.90 -10.48
CA LEU A 121 -3.00 -2.74 -9.09
C LEU A 121 -1.92 -1.66 -8.95
N VAL A 122 -0.90 -1.70 -9.79
CA VAL A 122 0.15 -0.70 -9.74
C VAL A 122 -0.39 0.69 -10.01
N ALA A 123 -1.31 0.81 -10.97
CA ALA A 123 -1.92 2.11 -11.26
C ALA A 123 -2.68 2.66 -10.04
N ARG A 124 -3.36 1.77 -9.29
CA ARG A 124 -4.05 2.21 -8.07
C ARG A 124 -3.06 2.63 -7.00
N VAL A 125 -1.96 1.89 -6.86
CA VAL A 125 -0.91 2.28 -5.92
C VAL A 125 -0.43 3.69 -6.24
N GLU A 126 -0.11 3.94 -7.49
CA GLU A 126 0.38 5.25 -7.90
C GLU A 126 -0.64 6.34 -7.66
N ALA A 127 -1.90 6.06 -7.95
CA ALA A 127 -2.95 7.04 -7.75
C ALA A 127 -3.13 7.40 -6.27
N ILE A 128 -3.09 6.41 -5.41
CA ILE A 128 -3.25 6.65 -3.98
C ILE A 128 -2.07 7.45 -3.44
N LEU A 129 -0.86 7.09 -3.86
CA LEU A 129 0.32 7.79 -3.37
C LEU A 129 0.35 9.24 -3.85
N ARG A 130 -0.15 9.51 -5.05
CA ARG A 130 -0.28 10.89 -5.50
C ARG A 130 -1.24 11.68 -4.63
N ARG A 131 -2.38 11.08 -4.29
CA ARG A 131 -3.37 11.76 -3.44
C ARG A 131 -2.83 12.08 -2.06
N THR A 132 -1.95 11.22 -1.55
CA THR A 132 -1.38 11.44 -0.23
C THR A 132 -0.16 12.34 -0.27
N GLY A 133 0.26 12.80 -1.46
CA GLY A 133 1.39 13.68 -1.58
C GLY A 133 2.73 13.03 -1.45
N GLN A 134 2.82 11.72 -1.65
CA GLN A 134 4.07 11.01 -1.41
C GLN A 134 4.91 10.79 -2.65
N THR A 135 4.40 11.09 -3.84
CA THR A 135 5.10 10.74 -5.06
C THR A 135 5.90 11.88 -5.68
N GLY A 136 5.71 13.10 -5.24
CA GLY A 136 6.49 14.14 -5.81
C GLY A 136 6.05 15.51 -5.37
N ALA A 137 6.97 16.45 -5.51
CA ALA A 137 6.73 17.82 -5.09
C ALA A 137 5.64 18.48 -5.93
N GLU A 138 5.55 18.13 -7.18
CA GLU A 138 4.56 18.73 -8.05
C GLU A 138 3.16 18.42 -7.59
N ASP A 139 2.94 17.30 -6.95
CA ASP A 139 1.62 16.97 -6.45
C ASP A 139 1.20 17.94 -5.36
N VAL A 140 2.14 18.33 -4.55
CA VAL A 140 1.86 19.29 -3.49
C VAL A 140 1.47 20.64 -4.06
N LEU A 141 2.20 21.05 -5.09
CA LEU A 141 1.94 22.34 -5.70
C LEU A 141 0.57 22.42 -6.33
N SER A 142 0.17 21.36 -6.98
CA SER A 142 -1.12 21.38 -7.64
C SER A 142 -2.25 21.42 -6.63
N ALA A 143 -2.01 20.97 -5.46
CA ALA A 143 -3.02 21.03 -4.44
C ALA A 143 -3.21 22.45 -3.97
N GLY A 144 -2.31 23.02 -4.18
CA GLY A 144 -2.37 24.32 -3.77
C GLY A 144 -3.46 24.92 -4.44
N GLY A 145 -3.18 23.87 -4.78
CA GLY A 145 -3.47 24.01 -4.95
C GLY A 145 -4.33 23.98 -5.06
N ILE A 146 -4.37 23.80 -5.09
CA ILE A 146 -4.69 23.41 -5.19
C ILE A 146 -5.30 23.26 -4.85
N VAL A 147 -5.20 23.06 -4.60
CA VAL A 147 -5.28 22.61 -4.21
C VAL A 147 -5.94 22.52 -3.77
N ILE A 148 -6.16 22.72 -3.57
CA ILE A 148 -6.33 22.37 -3.18
C ILE A 148 -7.08 22.14 -2.78
N ASP A 149 -7.20 21.85 -2.83
CA ASP A 149 -7.44 21.25 -2.48
C ASP A 149 -7.98 21.09 -1.87
N LYS A 150 -8.09 21.24 -1.54
CA LYS A 150 -8.05 20.81 -1.00
C LYS A 150 -8.75 20.83 -0.43
N ALA A 151 -9.09 20.96 -0.51
CA ALA A 151 -9.24 20.85 -0.12
C ALA A 151 -9.73 20.79 0.13
N ALA A 152 -9.96 20.92 0.05
CA ALA A 152 -9.83 20.73 0.21
C ALA A 152 -9.95 20.57 0.24
#